data_cc3ebb39462acb99535f59e8566c8472
#
_entry.id   cc3ebb39462acb99535f59e8566c8472
#
_cell.length_a   1.000
_cell.length_b   1.000
_cell.length_c   1.000
_cell.angle_alpha   90.00
_cell.angle_beta   90.00
_cell.angle_gamma   90.00
#
_symmetry.space_group_name_H-M   'P 1'
#
loop_
_entity.id
_entity.type
_entity.pdbx_description
1 polymer ?
#
loop_
_entity_poly.entity_id
_entity_poly.type
_entity_poly.pdbx_seq_one_letter_code
_entity_poly.pdbx_strand_id
1 'polypeptide(L)' 'HIQKEMAYRVYEEFDKFIIIEDGSFIAEIDMPKSEWIIYYISTFGPYCEILEPIQLRNEFKNYLEQTLKIYK' A
#
# COMPACT_ATOMS: atom_id res chain seq x y z
N HIS A 1 3.43 4.25 -2.61
CA HIS A 1 4.67 4.63 -1.91
C HIS A 1 4.90 3.73 -0.70
N ILE A 2 6.05 3.11 -0.66
CA ILE A 2 6.40 2.15 0.39
C ILE A 2 7.66 2.63 1.10
N GLN A 3 7.61 2.73 2.42
CA GLN A 3 8.74 3.20 3.21
C GLN A 3 9.85 2.14 3.27
N LYS A 4 11.07 2.61 3.50
CA LYS A 4 12.29 1.77 3.48
C LYS A 4 12.24 0.59 4.46
N GLU A 5 11.46 0.70 5.53
CA GLU A 5 11.29 -0.38 6.50
C GLU A 5 10.73 -1.66 5.88
N MET A 6 10.04 -1.52 4.74
CA MET A 6 9.47 -2.65 4.01
C MET A 6 10.26 -3.05 2.77
N ALA A 7 11.54 -2.65 2.70
CA ALA A 7 12.38 -2.94 1.53
C ALA A 7 12.42 -4.43 1.19
N TYR A 8 12.49 -5.30 2.19
CA TYR A 8 12.56 -6.74 1.96
C TYR A 8 11.33 -7.25 1.18
N ARG A 9 10.15 -6.68 1.44
CA ARG A 9 8.93 -7.06 0.73
C ARG A 9 8.90 -6.50 -0.68
N VAL A 10 9.45 -5.29 -0.88
CA VAL A 10 9.49 -4.70 -2.22
C VAL A 10 10.32 -5.56 -3.15
N TYR A 11 11.51 -5.96 -2.72
CA TYR A 11 12.39 -6.80 -3.55
C TYR A 11 11.82 -8.19 -3.83
N GLU A 12 11.05 -8.74 -2.91
CA GLU A 12 10.46 -10.07 -3.07
C GLU A 12 9.15 -10.07 -3.86
N GLU A 13 8.32 -9.04 -3.70
CA GLU A 13 6.93 -9.08 -4.13
C GLU A 13 6.61 -8.19 -5.32
N PHE A 14 7.47 -7.23 -5.67
CA PHE A 14 7.20 -6.28 -6.75
C PHE A 14 8.22 -6.41 -7.87
N ASP A 15 7.71 -6.43 -9.12
CA ASP A 15 8.56 -6.48 -10.30
C ASP A 15 8.93 -5.09 -10.81
N LYS A 16 8.07 -4.10 -10.58
CA LYS A 16 8.23 -2.74 -11.07
C LYS A 16 8.25 -1.76 -9.91
N PHE A 17 9.41 -1.19 -9.65
CA PHE A 17 9.54 -0.16 -8.62
C PHE A 17 10.75 0.72 -8.91
N ILE A 18 10.74 1.93 -8.33
CA ILE A 18 11.89 2.82 -8.32
C ILE A 18 12.26 3.14 -6.87
N ILE A 19 13.54 3.39 -6.65
CA ILE A 19 14.06 3.76 -5.33
C ILE A 19 14.19 5.28 -5.28
N ILE A 20 13.63 5.89 -4.22
CA ILE A 20 13.71 7.33 -4.02
C ILE A 20 14.90 7.67 -3.13
N GLU A 21 15.31 8.94 -3.11
CA GLU A 21 16.49 9.41 -2.40
C GLU A 21 16.54 9.03 -0.92
N ASP A 22 15.39 9.00 -0.26
CA ASP A 22 15.31 8.66 1.17
C ASP A 22 15.34 7.15 1.45
N GLY A 23 15.49 6.33 0.40
CA GLY A 23 15.48 4.88 0.51
C GLY A 23 14.11 4.25 0.44
N SER A 24 13.06 5.05 0.28
CA SER A 24 11.71 4.53 0.06
C SER A 24 11.49 4.18 -1.40
N PHE A 25 10.31 3.64 -1.72
CA PHE A 25 10.01 3.09 -3.03
C PHE A 25 8.70 3.60 -3.58
N ILE A 26 8.66 3.80 -4.89
CA ILE A 26 7.40 3.90 -5.63
C ILE A 26 7.26 2.60 -6.40
N ALA A 27 6.25 1.82 -6.08
CA ALA A 27 6.03 0.51 -6.71
C ALA A 27 4.70 0.49 -7.45
N GLU A 28 4.66 -0.29 -8.53
CA GLU A 28 3.45 -0.52 -9.30
C GLU A 28 2.97 -1.93 -9.09
N ILE A 29 1.67 -2.08 -8.88
CA ILE A 29 1.02 -3.38 -8.80
C ILE A 29 0.08 -3.51 -10.00
N ASP A 30 0.29 -4.54 -10.80
CA ASP A 30 -0.55 -4.86 -11.95
C ASP A 30 -1.53 -5.95 -11.51
N MET A 31 -2.58 -5.55 -10.82
CA MET A 31 -3.58 -6.47 -10.29
C MET A 31 -4.98 -6.09 -10.70
N PRO A 32 -5.87 -7.08 -10.89
CA PRO A 32 -7.29 -6.80 -11.09
C PRO A 32 -7.84 -6.10 -9.84
N LYS A 33 -8.75 -5.16 -10.09
CA LYS A 33 -9.41 -4.43 -9.02
C LYS A 33 -10.30 -5.38 -8.23
N SER A 34 -9.95 -5.65 -6.97
CA SER A 34 -10.72 -6.53 -6.09
C SER A 34 -10.51 -6.12 -4.62
N GLU A 35 -11.39 -6.61 -3.74
CA GLU A 35 -11.25 -6.38 -2.30
C GLU A 35 -9.93 -6.91 -1.75
N TRP A 36 -9.38 -7.93 -2.41
CA TRP A 36 -8.12 -8.54 -2.01
C TRP A 36 -6.98 -7.54 -1.94
N ILE A 37 -6.94 -6.55 -2.85
CA ILE A 37 -5.85 -5.57 -2.87
C ILE A 37 -5.88 -4.69 -1.60
N ILE A 38 -7.06 -4.40 -1.08
CA ILE A 38 -7.21 -3.65 0.17
C ILE A 38 -6.55 -4.43 1.32
N TYR A 39 -6.84 -5.72 1.43
CA TYR A 39 -6.26 -6.56 2.47
C TYR A 39 -4.77 -6.73 2.29
N TYR A 40 -4.31 -6.90 1.07
CA TYR A 40 -2.89 -7.04 0.78
C TYR A 40 -2.10 -5.80 1.22
N ILE A 41 -2.59 -4.61 0.84
CA ILE A 41 -1.92 -3.37 1.20
C ILE A 41 -1.96 -3.14 2.71
N SER A 42 -3.02 -3.56 3.38
CA SER A 42 -3.12 -3.42 4.84
C SER A 42 -2.04 -4.20 5.57
N THR A 43 -1.47 -5.24 4.95
CA THR A 43 -0.37 -6.01 5.57
C THR A 43 0.92 -5.21 5.68
N PHE A 44 1.03 -4.09 4.98
CA PHE A 44 2.19 -3.20 5.10
C PHE A 44 2.09 -2.27 6.30
N GLY A 45 0.93 -2.23 6.96
CA GLY A 45 0.70 -1.36 8.10
C GLY A 45 0.85 0.12 7.71
N PRO A 46 1.48 0.93 8.58
CA PRO A 46 1.62 2.37 8.32
C PRO A 46 2.74 2.69 7.32
N TYR A 47 3.38 1.70 6.73
CA TYR A 47 4.55 1.90 5.88
C TYR A 47 4.24 1.94 4.39
N CYS A 48 2.97 2.00 4.03
CA CYS A 48 2.55 2.03 2.63
C CYS A 48 1.44 3.04 2.42
N GLU A 49 1.55 3.81 1.34
CA GLU A 49 0.53 4.77 0.95
C GLU A 49 0.11 4.53 -0.48
N ILE A 50 -1.19 4.43 -0.73
CA ILE A 50 -1.72 4.32 -2.08
C ILE A 50 -1.76 5.72 -2.69
N LEU A 51 -1.00 5.91 -3.77
CA LEU A 51 -0.98 7.18 -4.49
C LEU A 51 -2.04 7.22 -5.57
N GLU A 52 -2.17 6.14 -6.32
CA GLU A 52 -3.10 6.01 -7.47
C GLU A 52 -3.58 4.57 -7.58
N PRO A 53 -4.76 4.34 -8.16
CA PRO A 53 -5.75 5.32 -8.56
C PRO A 53 -6.48 5.93 -7.36
N ILE A 54 -7.05 7.12 -7.56
CA ILE A 54 -7.70 7.85 -6.46
C ILE A 54 -8.88 7.08 -5.86
N GLN A 55 -9.61 6.32 -6.67
CA GLN A 55 -10.71 5.50 -6.18
C GLN A 55 -10.22 4.46 -5.17
N LEU A 56 -9.12 3.80 -5.48
CA LEU A 56 -8.55 2.80 -4.59
C LEU A 56 -8.04 3.44 -3.30
N ARG A 57 -7.39 4.58 -3.41
CA ARG A 57 -6.94 5.35 -2.26
C ARG A 57 -8.12 5.68 -1.33
N ASN A 58 -9.23 6.13 -1.90
CA ASN A 58 -10.42 6.48 -1.13
C ASN A 58 -11.08 5.25 -0.50
N GLU A 59 -11.12 4.13 -1.21
CA GLU A 59 -11.64 2.88 -0.68
C GLU A 59 -10.81 2.41 0.52
N PHE A 60 -9.49 2.50 0.40
CA PHE A 60 -8.59 2.10 1.48
C PHE A 60 -8.75 3.02 2.70
N LYS A 61 -8.86 4.32 2.46
CA LYS A 61 -9.10 5.28 3.53
C LYS A 61 -10.39 4.94 4.28
N ASN A 62 -11.46 4.65 3.54
CA ASN A 62 -12.73 4.26 4.14
C ASN A 62 -12.61 2.97 4.95
N TYR A 63 -11.88 1.98 4.44
CA TYR A 63 -11.61 0.74 5.14
C TYR A 63 -10.92 1.01 6.49
N LEU A 64 -9.92 1.90 6.50
CA LEU A 64 -9.20 2.25 7.73
C LEU A 64 -10.11 2.97 8.72
N GLU A 65 -10.97 3.85 8.26
CA GLU A 65 -11.93 4.56 9.11
C GLU A 65 -12.93 3.58 9.77
N GLN A 66 -13.43 2.61 9.01
CA GLN A 66 -14.32 1.59 9.54
C GLN A 66 -13.61 0.73 10.59
N THR A 67 -12.37 0.37 10.32
CA THR A 67 -11.56 -0.41 11.25
C THR A 67 -11.30 0.36 12.54
N LEU A 68 -10.97 1.64 12.42
CA LEU A 68 -10.71 2.49 13.59
C LEU A 68 -11.91 2.59 14.52
N LYS A 69 -13.12 2.62 13.98
CA LYS A 69 -14.35 2.69 14.78
C LYS A 69 -14.50 1.54 15.76
N ILE A 70 -13.94 0.38 15.43
CA ILE A 70 -14.01 -0.81 16.30
C ILE A 70 -13.20 -0.58 17.58
N TYR A 71 -12.16 0.23 17.50
CA TYR A 71 -11.21 0.43 18.60
C TYR A 71 -11.40 1.75 19.36
N LYS A 72 -12.52 2.38 19.19
CA LYS A 72 -12.85 3.58 19.94
C LYS A 72 -13.38 3.28 21.31
#